data_4ab69df90379d3bde7e4445eccb1307f
#
_entry.id   4ab69df90379d3bde7e4445eccb1307f
#
_cell.length_a   1.000
_cell.length_b   1.000
_cell.length_c   1.000
_cell.angle_alpha   90.00
_cell.angle_beta   90.00
_cell.angle_gamma   90.00
#
_symmetry.space_group_name_H-M   'P 1'
#
loop_
_entity.id
_entity.type
_entity.pdbx_description
1 polymer ?
#
loop_
_entity_poly.entity_id
_entity_poly.type
_entity_poly.pdbx_seq_one_letter_code
_entity_poly.pdbx_strand_id
1 'polypeptide(L)'
;FYAGSTVCAPSRCVLMTGMHTGHTEIRGNREIQPMGQWPLADETLTVAECFKRAGYETALIGKWGLGGPGSTGHPNRQGFDYFFGYLCQRHAHNYYPEFLFRNDQLVPLEGNIVNNERGDGAGYATGRALYSHDLCATEALQFIDQQNASKPFFLFLSLTIPHANNEGGSRGMEVPDLGDYADKDWPTAQRGHAAMIS
;
A
#
# COMPACT_ATOMS: atom_id res chain seq x y z
N PHE A 1 4.10 -4.89 20.10
CA PHE A 1 3.31 -3.87 19.37
C PHE A 1 1.94 -4.42 19.06
N TYR A 2 0.90 -3.61 19.24
CA TYR A 2 -0.48 -3.97 18.92
C TYR A 2 -0.98 -3.03 17.82
N ALA A 3 -1.65 -3.59 16.80
CA ALA A 3 -2.33 -2.78 15.79
C ALA A 3 -3.50 -2.00 16.41
N GLY A 4 -3.74 -0.79 15.96
CA GLY A 4 -4.79 0.08 16.49
C GLY A 4 -6.21 -0.37 16.17
N SER A 5 -6.37 -1.28 15.21
CA SER A 5 -7.64 -1.88 14.81
C SER A 5 -7.40 -3.20 14.08
N THR A 6 -8.47 -3.98 13.88
CA THR A 6 -8.46 -5.29 13.21
C THR A 6 -8.53 -5.21 11.69
N VAL A 7 -8.79 -4.01 11.11
CA VAL A 7 -8.88 -3.79 9.66
C VAL A 7 -8.01 -2.62 9.22
N CYS A 8 -7.76 -2.53 7.90
CA CYS A 8 -6.71 -1.72 7.31
C CYS A 8 -6.82 -0.20 7.61
N ALA A 9 -7.87 0.47 7.14
CA ALA A 9 -7.94 1.93 7.20
C ALA A 9 -7.91 2.47 8.64
N PRO A 10 -8.71 1.97 9.60
CA PRO A 10 -8.65 2.49 10.96
C PRO A 10 -7.31 2.17 11.65
N SER A 11 -6.69 1.01 11.39
CA SER A 11 -5.36 0.70 11.93
C SER A 11 -4.29 1.65 11.40
N ARG A 12 -4.34 1.98 10.10
CA ARG A 12 -3.44 2.96 9.47
C ARG A 12 -3.69 4.37 9.99
N CYS A 13 -4.96 4.74 10.20
CA CYS A 13 -5.33 6.02 10.78
C CYS A 13 -4.74 6.16 12.20
N VAL A 14 -4.90 5.15 13.06
CA VAL A 14 -4.28 5.13 14.41
C VAL A 14 -2.76 5.27 14.33
N LEU A 15 -2.10 4.54 13.41
CA LEU A 15 -0.65 4.59 13.23
C LEU A 15 -0.18 5.98 12.80
N MET A 16 -0.89 6.62 11.86
CA MET A 16 -0.52 7.93 11.33
C MET A 16 -0.80 9.07 12.30
N THR A 17 -1.87 8.98 13.10
CA THR A 17 -2.33 10.07 13.95
C THR A 17 -1.93 9.92 15.42
N GLY A 18 -1.54 8.71 15.85
CA GLY A 18 -1.32 8.41 17.28
C GLY A 18 -2.60 8.38 18.12
N MET A 19 -3.77 8.57 17.51
CA MET A 19 -5.05 8.60 18.22
C MET A 19 -5.68 7.22 18.30
N HIS A 20 -6.22 6.86 19.45
CA HIS A 20 -7.00 5.63 19.62
C HIS A 20 -8.24 5.60 18.70
N THR A 21 -8.64 4.44 18.22
CA THR A 21 -9.78 4.26 17.28
C THR A 21 -11.08 4.91 17.75
N GLY A 22 -11.29 5.07 19.05
CA GLY A 22 -12.43 5.79 19.62
C GLY A 22 -12.42 7.31 19.36
N HIS A 23 -11.26 7.88 19.00
CA HIS A 23 -11.05 9.32 18.79
C HIS A 23 -10.70 9.65 17.32
N THR A 24 -10.34 8.65 16.51
CA THR A 24 -10.06 8.88 15.08
C THR A 24 -11.35 9.07 14.28
N GLU A 25 -11.25 9.79 13.19
CA GLU A 25 -12.35 9.95 12.22
C GLU A 25 -12.59 8.69 11.38
N ILE A 26 -11.53 7.91 11.09
CA ILE A 26 -11.61 6.69 10.30
C ILE A 26 -11.68 5.47 11.24
N ARG A 27 -12.87 4.90 11.37
CA ARG A 27 -13.16 3.79 12.29
C ARG A 27 -13.48 2.46 11.59
N GLY A 28 -13.45 2.44 10.26
CA GLY A 28 -13.71 1.25 9.43
C GLY A 28 -13.23 1.47 8.01
N ASN A 29 -13.21 0.40 7.21
CA ASN A 29 -12.96 0.52 5.78
C ASN A 29 -14.21 1.12 5.12
N ARG A 30 -14.03 2.19 4.36
CA ARG A 30 -15.06 2.85 3.58
C ARG A 30 -14.51 3.29 2.24
N GLU A 31 -14.96 2.61 1.19
CA GLU A 31 -14.58 2.94 -0.17
C GLU A 31 -15.25 4.24 -0.65
N ILE A 32 -14.53 4.99 -1.45
CA ILE A 32 -15.03 6.13 -2.23
C ILE A 32 -14.87 5.79 -3.70
N GLN A 33 -15.96 5.92 -4.46
CA GLN A 33 -15.96 5.65 -5.90
C GLN A 33 -15.36 6.83 -6.69
N PRO A 34 -14.71 6.58 -7.83
CA PRO A 34 -14.46 5.26 -8.44
C PRO A 34 -13.32 4.51 -7.76
N MET A 35 -12.42 5.19 -7.04
CA MET A 35 -11.26 4.62 -6.38
C MET A 35 -10.88 5.43 -5.14
N GLY A 36 -10.47 4.75 -4.09
CA GLY A 36 -9.94 5.36 -2.89
C GLY A 36 -10.61 4.86 -1.62
N GLN A 37 -10.27 5.53 -0.54
CA GLN A 37 -10.85 5.29 0.79
C GLN A 37 -11.31 6.62 1.36
N TRP A 38 -12.16 6.55 2.39
CA TRP A 38 -12.56 7.75 3.12
C TRP A 38 -11.30 8.53 3.54
N PRO A 39 -11.17 9.81 3.12
CA PRO A 39 -9.94 10.54 3.30
C PRO A 39 -9.78 11.05 4.73
N LEU A 40 -8.53 11.15 5.19
CA LEU A 40 -8.18 12.00 6.32
C LEU A 40 -8.53 13.46 6.00
N ALA A 41 -8.97 14.21 7.00
CA ALA A 41 -9.16 15.64 6.87
C ALA A 41 -7.80 16.38 6.77
N ASP A 42 -7.78 17.54 6.10
CA ASP A 42 -6.57 18.34 5.92
C ASP A 42 -5.95 18.80 7.27
N GLU A 43 -6.78 19.04 8.28
CA GLU A 43 -6.36 19.48 9.60
C GLU A 43 -5.86 18.35 10.51
N THR A 44 -5.98 17.09 10.08
CA THR A 44 -5.55 15.95 10.88
C THR A 44 -4.03 15.84 10.87
N LEU A 45 -3.41 16.09 12.02
CA LEU A 45 -1.96 15.98 12.16
C LEU A 45 -1.50 14.52 12.06
N THR A 46 -0.56 14.27 11.18
CA THR A 46 0.05 12.95 10.98
C THR A 46 1.50 12.89 11.48
N VAL A 47 1.98 11.67 11.74
CA VAL A 47 3.39 11.45 12.10
C VAL A 47 4.33 11.91 10.97
N ALA A 48 3.93 11.79 9.71
CA ALA A 48 4.73 12.27 8.57
C ALA A 48 4.87 13.80 8.59
N GLU A 49 3.80 14.53 8.91
CA GLU A 49 3.89 15.99 9.08
C GLU A 49 4.77 16.37 10.27
N CYS A 50 4.76 15.61 11.36
CA CYS A 50 5.67 15.85 12.49
C CYS A 50 7.14 15.70 12.04
N PHE A 51 7.48 14.65 11.31
CA PHE A 51 8.82 14.47 10.77
C PHE A 51 9.19 15.56 9.76
N LYS A 52 8.28 15.92 8.86
CA LYS A 52 8.49 17.00 7.90
C LYS A 52 8.77 18.34 8.59
N ARG A 53 8.00 18.70 9.64
CA ARG A 53 8.23 19.90 10.47
C ARG A 53 9.56 19.85 11.22
N ALA A 54 10.05 18.65 11.55
CA ALA A 54 11.38 18.44 12.15
C ALA A 54 12.54 18.45 11.11
N GLY A 55 12.26 18.71 9.83
CA GLY A 55 13.26 18.86 8.77
C GLY A 55 13.63 17.55 8.08
N TYR A 56 12.88 16.46 8.29
CA TYR A 56 13.08 15.20 7.57
C TYR A 56 12.55 15.28 6.16
N GLU A 57 13.17 14.55 5.25
CA GLU A 57 12.58 14.16 3.98
C GLU A 57 11.65 12.97 4.20
N THR A 58 10.43 13.02 3.69
CA THR A 58 9.40 12.04 4.04
C THR A 58 8.90 11.28 2.83
N ALA A 59 8.90 9.95 2.90
CA ALA A 59 8.40 9.10 1.83
C ALA A 59 7.46 8.02 2.34
N LEU A 60 6.45 7.70 1.52
CA LEU A 60 5.59 6.55 1.66
C LEU A 60 5.73 5.67 0.44
N ILE A 61 6.07 4.40 0.63
CA ILE A 61 6.15 3.42 -0.45
C ILE A 61 5.30 2.20 -0.08
N GLY A 62 4.35 1.84 -0.96
CA GLY A 62 3.43 0.73 -0.77
C GLY A 62 1.97 1.17 -0.60
N LYS A 63 1.25 0.55 0.34
CA LYS A 63 -0.18 0.75 0.56
C LYS A 63 -0.47 1.95 1.47
N TRP A 64 -1.31 2.89 1.02
CA TRP A 64 -1.81 4.02 1.81
C TRP A 64 -3.15 3.73 2.48
N GLY A 65 -4.26 3.98 1.79
CA GLY A 65 -5.60 3.64 2.23
C GLY A 65 -6.27 4.62 3.19
N LEU A 66 -5.85 5.88 3.23
CA LEU A 66 -6.45 6.97 4.01
C LEU A 66 -6.85 8.15 3.14
N GLY A 67 -7.12 7.90 1.87
CA GLY A 67 -7.55 8.86 0.86
C GLY A 67 -7.40 8.29 -0.54
N GLY A 68 -7.90 9.00 -1.53
CA GLY A 68 -7.81 8.67 -2.95
C GLY A 68 -7.22 9.80 -3.78
N PRO A 69 -7.20 9.65 -5.11
CA PRO A 69 -6.73 10.70 -6.00
C PRO A 69 -7.45 12.02 -5.76
N GLY A 70 -6.70 13.11 -5.62
CA GLY A 70 -7.24 14.47 -5.43
C GLY A 70 -7.91 14.74 -4.08
N SER A 71 -7.98 13.78 -3.15
CA SER A 71 -8.61 13.97 -1.85
C SER A 71 -7.72 14.69 -0.84
N THR A 72 -8.32 15.19 0.24
CA THR A 72 -7.60 15.75 1.40
C THR A 72 -6.64 14.73 2.02
N GLY A 73 -7.02 13.46 2.05
CA GLY A 73 -6.20 12.37 2.57
C GLY A 73 -5.13 11.83 1.60
N HIS A 74 -4.83 12.52 0.50
CA HIS A 74 -3.73 12.11 -0.39
C HIS A 74 -2.39 12.15 0.35
N PRO A 75 -1.46 11.16 0.20
CA PRO A 75 -0.20 11.12 0.94
C PRO A 75 0.60 12.42 0.92
N ASN A 76 0.71 13.06 -0.24
CA ASN A 76 1.45 14.32 -0.38
C ASN A 76 0.78 15.51 0.33
N ARG A 77 -0.51 15.40 0.70
CA ARG A 77 -1.21 16.39 1.55
C ARG A 77 -1.10 16.05 3.02
N GLN A 78 -0.75 14.81 3.34
CA GLN A 78 -0.65 14.26 4.69
C GLN A 78 0.81 14.13 5.18
N GLY A 79 1.70 14.99 4.65
CA GLY A 79 3.05 15.15 5.14
C GLY A 79 4.14 14.36 4.42
N PHE A 80 3.82 13.57 3.40
CA PHE A 80 4.83 12.88 2.60
C PHE A 80 5.29 13.74 1.41
N ASP A 81 6.60 13.93 1.25
CA ASP A 81 7.22 14.60 0.10
C ASP A 81 7.17 13.71 -1.14
N TYR A 82 7.28 12.39 -0.93
CA TYR A 82 7.27 11.39 -1.97
C TYR A 82 6.30 10.25 -1.66
N PHE A 83 5.60 9.79 -2.69
CA PHE A 83 4.69 8.64 -2.62
C PHE A 83 4.87 7.73 -3.84
N PHE A 84 4.97 6.42 -3.61
CA PHE A 84 4.86 5.40 -4.66
C PHE A 84 4.05 4.20 -4.17
N GLY A 85 3.00 3.80 -4.89
CA GLY A 85 2.21 2.61 -4.53
C GLY A 85 0.70 2.74 -4.74
N TYR A 86 -0.05 2.24 -3.78
CA TYR A 86 -1.50 2.12 -3.84
C TYR A 86 -2.20 3.16 -2.97
N LEU A 87 -3.11 3.93 -3.53
CA LEU A 87 -3.99 4.83 -2.77
C LEU A 87 -5.17 4.07 -2.14
N CYS A 88 -5.72 3.07 -2.85
CA CYS A 88 -6.90 2.31 -2.44
C CYS A 88 -6.53 1.00 -1.73
N GLN A 89 -7.24 0.67 -0.64
CA GLN A 89 -7.09 -0.60 0.09
C GLN A 89 -7.35 -1.82 -0.80
N ARG A 90 -8.43 -1.76 -1.58
CA ARG A 90 -8.88 -2.85 -2.41
C ARG A 90 -7.96 -3.06 -3.61
N HIS A 91 -7.51 -1.98 -4.24
CA HIS A 91 -6.48 -2.03 -5.28
C HIS A 91 -5.20 -2.71 -4.79
N ALA A 92 -4.80 -2.44 -3.55
CA ALA A 92 -3.61 -3.02 -2.93
C ALA A 92 -3.72 -4.53 -2.62
N HIS A 93 -4.88 -5.17 -2.80
CA HIS A 93 -4.97 -6.62 -2.74
C HIS A 93 -4.37 -7.30 -3.98
N ASN A 94 -4.32 -6.58 -5.10
CA ASN A 94 -3.80 -7.11 -6.36
C ASN A 94 -2.28 -6.90 -6.45
N TYR A 95 -1.53 -7.99 -6.54
CA TYR A 95 -0.06 -7.95 -6.64
C TYR A 95 0.47 -7.74 -8.05
N TYR A 96 -0.41 -7.85 -9.06
CA TYR A 96 -0.12 -7.56 -10.47
C TYR A 96 -1.13 -6.55 -11.02
N PRO A 97 -1.22 -5.34 -10.42
CA PRO A 97 -2.15 -4.33 -10.87
C PRO A 97 -1.76 -3.77 -12.24
N GLU A 98 -2.71 -3.19 -12.95
CA GLU A 98 -2.45 -2.53 -14.25
C GLU A 98 -1.75 -1.18 -14.07
N PHE A 99 -1.78 -0.61 -12.88
CA PHE A 99 -1.12 0.65 -12.55
C PHE A 99 -0.81 0.79 -11.05
N LEU A 100 0.12 1.68 -10.73
CA LEU A 100 0.36 2.24 -9.41
C LEU A 100 0.32 3.77 -9.49
N PHE A 101 0.58 4.46 -8.40
CA PHE A 101 0.73 5.90 -8.37
C PHE A 101 2.14 6.30 -7.97
N ARG A 102 2.69 7.33 -8.62
CA ARG A 102 3.85 8.08 -8.16
C ARG A 102 3.40 9.50 -7.89
N ASN A 103 3.33 9.89 -6.62
CA ASN A 103 2.64 11.07 -6.17
C ASN A 103 1.18 11.09 -6.70
N ASP A 104 0.80 12.09 -7.48
CA ASP A 104 -0.51 12.23 -8.12
C ASP A 104 -0.59 11.62 -9.54
N GLN A 105 0.53 11.06 -10.04
CA GLN A 105 0.62 10.53 -11.39
C GLN A 105 0.35 9.03 -11.41
N LEU A 106 -0.51 8.60 -12.33
CA LEU A 106 -0.73 7.19 -12.63
C LEU A 106 0.47 6.63 -13.40
N VAL A 107 1.02 5.51 -12.92
CA VAL A 107 2.13 4.78 -13.52
C VAL A 107 1.59 3.46 -14.08
N PRO A 108 1.43 3.32 -15.39
CA PRO A 108 0.95 2.07 -15.98
C PRO A 108 1.98 0.95 -15.82
N LEU A 109 1.51 -0.27 -15.58
CA LEU A 109 2.33 -1.48 -15.46
C LEU A 109 2.04 -2.39 -16.66
N GLU A 110 2.80 -2.18 -17.72
CA GLU A 110 2.61 -2.88 -18.98
C GLU A 110 2.77 -4.40 -18.85
N GLY A 111 1.86 -5.13 -19.50
CA GLY A 111 1.83 -6.60 -19.47
C GLY A 111 1.04 -7.18 -18.29
N ASN A 112 0.66 -6.39 -17.31
CA ASN A 112 -0.34 -6.80 -16.32
C ASN A 112 -1.74 -6.62 -16.92
N ILE A 113 -2.58 -7.66 -16.77
CA ILE A 113 -3.96 -7.65 -17.26
C ILE A 113 -4.86 -8.10 -16.13
N VAL A 114 -5.81 -7.27 -15.74
CA VAL A 114 -6.71 -7.51 -14.61
C VAL A 114 -8.15 -7.58 -15.09
N ASN A 115 -8.86 -8.62 -14.69
CA ASN A 115 -10.32 -8.64 -14.88
C ASN A 115 -10.95 -7.80 -13.76
N ASN A 116 -11.28 -6.56 -14.08
CA ASN A 116 -11.82 -5.60 -13.14
C ASN A 116 -13.00 -4.82 -13.75
N GLU A 117 -14.21 -5.19 -13.36
CA GLU A 117 -15.44 -4.55 -13.84
C GLU A 117 -15.65 -3.13 -13.27
N ARG A 118 -14.99 -2.78 -12.15
CA ARG A 118 -15.19 -1.51 -11.47
C ARG A 118 -14.22 -0.40 -11.90
N GLY A 119 -13.11 -0.75 -12.57
CA GLY A 119 -12.08 0.22 -12.94
C GLY A 119 -11.28 0.80 -11.76
N ASP A 120 -11.36 0.20 -10.58
CA ASP A 120 -10.67 0.63 -9.36
C ASP A 120 -9.27 0.01 -9.19
N GLY A 121 -8.79 -0.74 -10.18
CA GLY A 121 -7.50 -1.45 -10.18
C GLY A 121 -7.47 -2.73 -9.35
N ALA A 122 -8.52 -2.99 -8.55
CA ALA A 122 -8.64 -4.24 -7.81
C ALA A 122 -9.00 -5.41 -8.75
N GLY A 123 -8.91 -6.61 -8.25
CA GLY A 123 -9.24 -7.81 -9.02
C GLY A 123 -8.12 -8.84 -8.96
N TYR A 124 -8.24 -9.85 -9.81
CA TYR A 124 -7.25 -10.90 -9.94
C TYR A 124 -6.61 -10.87 -11.34
N ALA A 125 -5.30 -10.76 -11.39
CA ALA A 125 -4.58 -10.61 -12.65
C ALA A 125 -4.55 -11.93 -13.45
N THR A 126 -4.84 -11.84 -14.75
CA THR A 126 -4.70 -12.91 -15.74
C THR A 126 -3.43 -12.76 -16.59
N GLY A 127 -2.94 -11.53 -16.78
CA GLY A 127 -1.61 -11.22 -17.29
C GLY A 127 -0.72 -10.73 -16.14
N ARG A 128 0.50 -11.29 -16.00
CA ARG A 128 1.38 -11.08 -14.84
C ARG A 128 2.81 -10.84 -15.32
N ALA A 129 3.16 -9.58 -15.54
CA ALA A 129 4.49 -9.19 -16.00
C ALA A 129 5.30 -8.51 -14.88
N LEU A 130 4.65 -7.59 -14.14
CA LEU A 130 5.31 -6.75 -13.14
C LEU A 130 4.70 -6.98 -11.75
N TYR A 131 5.48 -7.57 -10.85
CA TYR A 131 5.09 -7.80 -9.46
C TYR A 131 5.25 -6.54 -8.63
N SER A 132 4.19 -6.04 -8.04
CA SER A 132 4.17 -4.74 -7.35
C SER A 132 5.07 -4.69 -6.12
N HIS A 133 5.29 -5.82 -5.44
CA HIS A 133 6.20 -5.88 -4.31
C HIS A 133 7.64 -5.56 -4.71
N ASP A 134 8.12 -6.14 -5.83
CA ASP A 134 9.48 -5.89 -6.35
C ASP A 134 9.64 -4.43 -6.78
N LEU A 135 8.58 -3.85 -7.37
CA LEU A 135 8.58 -2.43 -7.73
C LEU A 135 8.67 -1.54 -6.48
N CYS A 136 7.92 -1.85 -5.42
CA CYS A 136 7.98 -1.13 -4.16
C CYS A 136 9.37 -1.28 -3.48
N ALA A 137 9.94 -2.48 -3.51
CA ALA A 137 11.28 -2.72 -2.97
C ALA A 137 12.35 -1.92 -3.74
N THR A 138 12.30 -1.96 -5.07
CA THR A 138 13.21 -1.18 -5.94
C THR A 138 13.09 0.32 -5.68
N GLU A 139 11.88 0.83 -5.59
CA GLU A 139 11.60 2.25 -5.34
C GLU A 139 12.10 2.69 -3.94
N ALA A 140 11.93 1.81 -2.94
CA ALA A 140 12.43 2.08 -1.58
C ALA A 140 13.97 2.14 -1.54
N LEU A 141 14.65 1.22 -2.20
CA LEU A 141 16.11 1.24 -2.31
C LEU A 141 16.60 2.48 -3.05
N GLN A 142 15.96 2.84 -4.16
CA GLN A 142 16.29 4.07 -4.90
C GLN A 142 16.09 5.32 -4.05
N PHE A 143 14.99 5.39 -3.28
CA PHE A 143 14.78 6.50 -2.35
C PHE A 143 15.90 6.59 -1.31
N ILE A 144 16.30 5.47 -0.71
CA ILE A 144 17.38 5.43 0.28
C ILE A 144 18.73 5.86 -0.35
N ASP A 145 19.06 5.35 -1.53
CA ASP A 145 20.31 5.65 -2.23
C ASP A 145 20.44 7.12 -2.62
N GLN A 146 19.34 7.81 -2.83
CA GLN A 146 19.30 9.24 -3.13
C GLN A 146 19.49 10.12 -1.90
N GLN A 147 19.40 9.56 -0.70
CA GLN A 147 19.54 10.34 0.53
C GLN A 147 21.00 10.72 0.78
N ASN A 148 21.20 11.87 1.34
CA ASN A 148 22.52 12.34 1.77
C ASN A 148 22.60 12.50 3.28
N ALA A 149 23.81 12.47 3.82
CA ALA A 149 24.05 12.54 5.27
C ALA A 149 23.65 13.90 5.91
N SER A 150 23.34 14.92 5.10
CA SER A 150 23.03 16.26 5.59
C SER A 150 21.58 16.43 6.02
N LYS A 151 20.66 15.55 5.58
CA LYS A 151 19.24 15.63 5.89
C LYS A 151 18.72 14.24 6.31
N PRO A 152 18.12 14.10 7.48
CA PRO A 152 17.49 12.84 7.88
C PRO A 152 16.24 12.57 7.03
N PHE A 153 15.87 11.29 6.90
CA PHE A 153 14.64 10.92 6.20
C PHE A 153 13.73 10.04 7.07
N PHE A 154 12.45 10.07 6.76
CA PHE A 154 11.43 9.19 7.27
C PHE A 154 10.80 8.42 6.12
N LEU A 155 11.07 7.11 6.04
CA LEU A 155 10.46 6.22 5.06
C LEU A 155 9.39 5.35 5.73
N PHE A 156 8.13 5.53 5.35
CA PHE A 156 7.06 4.62 5.68
C PHE A 156 6.94 3.55 4.57
N LEU A 157 7.67 2.44 4.73
CA LEU A 157 7.60 1.30 3.82
C LEU A 157 6.43 0.40 4.22
N SER A 158 5.32 0.57 3.53
CA SER A 158 4.04 -0.07 3.83
C SER A 158 3.71 -1.18 2.83
N LEU A 159 4.47 -2.27 2.87
CA LEU A 159 4.30 -3.41 1.98
C LEU A 159 2.95 -4.09 2.19
N THR A 160 2.40 -4.67 1.10
CA THR A 160 1.11 -5.36 1.16
C THR A 160 1.26 -6.79 1.65
N ILE A 161 2.37 -7.46 1.30
CA ILE A 161 2.63 -8.84 1.74
C ILE A 161 2.66 -8.94 3.28
N PRO A 162 2.17 -10.04 3.85
CA PRO A 162 1.60 -11.24 3.24
C PRO A 162 0.05 -11.25 3.17
N HIS A 163 -0.57 -10.12 2.85
CA HIS A 163 -2.03 -9.99 2.74
C HIS A 163 -2.56 -10.78 1.53
N ALA A 164 -3.68 -11.49 1.69
CA ALA A 164 -4.30 -12.17 0.58
C ALA A 164 -4.92 -11.19 -0.44
N ASN A 165 -4.82 -11.49 -1.73
CA ASN A 165 -5.73 -10.93 -2.73
C ASN A 165 -7.11 -11.58 -2.54
N ASN A 166 -8.05 -10.86 -1.91
CA ASN A 166 -9.37 -11.37 -1.60
C ASN A 166 -10.19 -11.71 -2.87
N GLU A 167 -9.92 -11.02 -3.97
CA GLU A 167 -10.55 -11.23 -5.27
C GLU A 167 -10.02 -12.49 -5.97
N GLY A 168 -8.87 -13.02 -5.54
CA GLY A 168 -8.26 -14.24 -6.05
C GLY A 168 -8.76 -15.54 -5.41
N GLY A 169 -9.54 -15.47 -4.34
CA GLY A 169 -10.03 -16.64 -3.61
C GLY A 169 -8.87 -17.53 -3.14
N SER A 170 -8.93 -18.84 -3.43
CA SER A 170 -7.85 -19.79 -3.07
C SER A 170 -6.50 -19.52 -3.75
N ARG A 171 -6.46 -18.66 -4.76
CA ARG A 171 -5.26 -18.24 -5.50
C ARG A 171 -4.72 -16.89 -5.03
N GLY A 172 -5.29 -16.32 -3.98
CA GLY A 172 -5.00 -14.94 -3.55
C GLY A 172 -3.63 -14.72 -2.90
N MET A 173 -2.88 -15.78 -2.59
CA MET A 173 -1.48 -15.65 -2.16
C MET A 173 -0.57 -15.66 -3.37
N GLU A 174 -0.46 -14.51 -4.05
CA GLU A 174 0.21 -14.37 -5.33
C GLU A 174 1.68 -14.03 -5.14
N VAL A 175 2.54 -14.89 -5.66
CA VAL A 175 4.00 -14.71 -5.69
C VAL A 175 4.53 -15.02 -7.09
N PRO A 176 5.65 -14.44 -7.52
CA PRO A 176 6.29 -14.78 -8.80
C PRO A 176 6.79 -16.22 -8.83
N ASP A 177 7.34 -16.68 -7.69
CA ASP A 177 7.89 -18.02 -7.50
C ASP A 177 7.55 -18.52 -6.09
N LEU A 178 7.29 -19.82 -5.98
CA LEU A 178 7.07 -20.48 -4.69
C LEU A 178 8.38 -20.88 -3.99
N GLY A 179 9.51 -20.83 -4.68
CA GLY A 179 10.81 -21.16 -4.13
C GLY A 179 10.82 -22.53 -3.44
N ASP A 180 11.35 -22.58 -2.22
CA ASP A 180 11.47 -23.80 -1.38
C ASP A 180 10.12 -24.45 -1.02
N TYR A 181 8.99 -23.79 -1.35
CA TYR A 181 7.64 -24.27 -1.04
C TYR A 181 6.93 -24.89 -2.25
N ALA A 182 7.57 -24.91 -3.42
CA ALA A 182 6.96 -25.42 -4.66
C ALA A 182 6.51 -26.87 -4.53
N ASP A 183 7.37 -27.72 -3.96
CA ASP A 183 7.16 -29.17 -3.83
C ASP A 183 6.53 -29.60 -2.49
N LYS A 184 6.11 -28.65 -1.65
CA LYS A 184 5.46 -29.01 -0.38
C LYS A 184 4.05 -29.53 -0.62
N ASP A 185 3.69 -30.62 0.06
CA ASP A 185 2.32 -31.16 0.07
C ASP A 185 1.41 -30.31 0.99
N TRP A 186 1.29 -29.03 0.63
CA TRP A 186 0.46 -28.03 1.32
C TRP A 186 -0.57 -27.44 0.34
N PRO A 187 -1.72 -26.97 0.84
CA PRO A 187 -2.63 -26.20 0.03
C PRO A 187 -1.94 -25.00 -0.66
N THR A 188 -2.35 -24.68 -1.87
CA THR A 188 -1.73 -23.62 -2.70
C THR A 188 -1.62 -22.29 -1.95
N ALA A 189 -2.67 -21.92 -1.20
CA ALA A 189 -2.66 -20.67 -0.40
C ALA A 189 -1.58 -20.70 0.70
N GLN A 190 -1.32 -21.84 1.33
CA GLN A 190 -0.28 -21.96 2.38
C GLN A 190 1.13 -21.86 1.77
N ARG A 191 1.35 -22.48 0.60
CA ARG A 191 2.63 -22.36 -0.12
C ARG A 191 2.90 -20.92 -0.54
N GLY A 192 1.90 -20.26 -1.12
CA GLY A 192 2.03 -18.85 -1.51
C GLY A 192 2.25 -17.92 -0.31
N HIS A 193 1.54 -18.15 0.81
CA HIS A 193 1.73 -17.36 2.04
C HIS A 193 3.13 -17.55 2.62
N ALA A 194 3.65 -18.77 2.66
CA ALA A 194 5.01 -19.04 3.11
C ALA A 194 6.05 -18.34 2.22
N ALA A 195 5.88 -18.42 0.90
CA ALA A 195 6.77 -17.76 -0.05
C ALA A 195 6.72 -16.22 0.03
N MET A 196 5.58 -15.62 0.43
CA MET A 196 5.50 -14.18 0.68
C MET A 196 6.32 -13.73 1.90
N ILE A 197 6.56 -14.63 2.86
CA ILE A 197 7.22 -14.29 4.13
C ILE A 197 8.74 -14.53 4.05
N SER A 198 9.19 -15.44 3.18
CA SER A 198 10.60 -15.80 3.01
C SER A 198 11.32 -14.91 2.01
#